data_5adaf4eee084eb93adb619e17f86a326
#
_entry.id   5adaf4eee084eb93adb619e17f86a326
#
_cell.length_a   1.000
_cell.length_b   1.000
_cell.length_c   1.000
_cell.angle_alpha   90.00
_cell.angle_beta   90.00
_cell.angle_gamma   90.00
#
_symmetry.space_group_name_H-M   'P 1'
#
loop_
_entity.id
_entity.type
_entity.pdbx_description
1 polymer ?
#
loop_
_entity_poly.entity_id
_entity_poly.type
_entity_poly.pdbx_seq_one_letter_code
_entity_poly.pdbx_strand_id
1 'polypeptide(L)'
;MRSFFVVGGVMVILAFGQVEMHSYHLGGCPTIEPEPNFEMNKMLGIWYVMEKTSTASSCIVYNISRTEEPGEYKIEEISQHFLLALTPLKHGYHYAGTLKVPDEAIPGKMTVKFPLSVAGTSSFTVFATDYETYAGIFTCQKLTFAHRQSATILSRRRTLDKMYIDKLRNKLANAQIDPFELSIIKQKDCPKDLQEGYNININDETISAKAAADVIRKAGEKIGDGVEYISGKTKDVVEKVYDSEENNLWT
;
A
#
# COMPACT_ATOMS: atom_id res chain seq x y z
N MET A 1 -41.47 12.99 -30.16
CA MET A 1 -40.90 13.37 -28.88
C MET A 1 -40.54 12.11 -28.11
N ARG A 2 -39.43 11.48 -28.45
CA ARG A 2 -38.88 10.30 -27.73
C ARG A 2 -37.39 10.21 -28.08
N SER A 3 -36.53 10.93 -27.36
CA SER A 3 -35.05 10.76 -27.49
C SER A 3 -34.26 11.65 -26.51
N PHE A 4 -34.60 11.66 -25.24
CA PHE A 4 -33.81 12.44 -24.26
C PHE A 4 -33.49 11.72 -22.94
N PHE A 5 -33.73 10.42 -22.81
CA PHE A 5 -33.52 9.70 -21.52
C PHE A 5 -32.37 8.69 -21.50
N VAL A 6 -31.52 8.61 -22.52
CA VAL A 6 -30.42 7.62 -22.55
C VAL A 6 -29.04 8.20 -22.18
N VAL A 7 -28.89 9.54 -22.13
CA VAL A 7 -27.59 10.18 -21.91
C VAL A 7 -27.25 10.35 -20.43
N GLY A 8 -28.24 10.27 -19.51
CA GLY A 8 -28.03 10.46 -18.07
C GLY A 8 -27.44 9.27 -17.32
N GLY A 9 -27.58 8.06 -17.88
CA GLY A 9 -27.18 6.82 -17.14
C GLY A 9 -25.72 6.42 -17.29
N VAL A 10 -24.99 6.94 -18.29
CA VAL A 10 -23.60 6.53 -18.57
C VAL A 10 -22.56 7.38 -17.83
N MET A 11 -22.94 8.57 -17.37
CA MET A 11 -22.00 9.48 -16.70
C MET A 11 -21.76 9.18 -15.20
N VAL A 12 -22.58 8.36 -14.57
CA VAL A 12 -22.43 8.04 -13.13
C VAL A 12 -21.46 6.88 -12.88
N ILE A 13 -21.16 6.05 -13.90
CA ILE A 13 -20.29 4.86 -13.72
C ILE A 13 -18.79 5.21 -13.80
N LEU A 14 -18.41 6.41 -14.25
CA LEU A 14 -17.00 6.81 -14.39
C LEU A 14 -16.40 7.49 -13.14
N ALA A 15 -17.17 7.65 -12.06
CA ALA A 15 -16.70 8.33 -10.84
C ALA A 15 -16.22 7.37 -9.71
N PHE A 16 -16.29 6.06 -9.91
CA PHE A 16 -15.82 5.07 -8.92
C PHE A 16 -14.60 4.30 -9.44
N GLY A 17 -13.57 4.98 -9.81
CA GLY A 17 -12.37 4.31 -10.19
C GLY A 17 -11.17 5.21 -9.98
N GLN A 18 -10.33 4.86 -9.09
CA GLN A 18 -8.90 5.16 -8.98
C GLN A 18 -8.48 5.32 -7.51
N VAL A 19 -8.55 4.25 -6.75
CA VAL A 19 -7.60 4.07 -5.65
C VAL A 19 -6.63 2.99 -6.12
N GLU A 20 -5.75 3.36 -7.05
CA GLU A 20 -4.69 2.46 -7.47
C GLU A 20 -3.42 2.78 -6.68
N MET A 21 -3.06 1.87 -5.76
CA MET A 21 -1.82 1.94 -5.00
C MET A 21 -0.63 1.27 -5.72
N HIS A 22 -0.79 0.92 -7.01
CA HIS A 22 0.24 0.28 -7.85
C HIS A 22 0.02 0.65 -9.31
N SER A 23 1.10 0.77 -10.09
CA SER A 23 0.98 0.88 -11.53
C SER A 23 0.92 -0.50 -12.19
N TYR A 24 0.00 -0.61 -13.15
CA TYR A 24 -0.20 -1.81 -13.97
C TYR A 24 0.31 -1.57 -15.38
N HIS A 25 1.14 -2.48 -15.88
CA HIS A 25 1.73 -2.40 -17.21
C HIS A 25 1.52 -3.71 -17.97
N LEU A 26 1.41 -3.63 -19.29
CA LEU A 26 1.35 -4.82 -20.13
C LEU A 26 2.73 -5.49 -20.24
N GLY A 27 2.74 -6.81 -20.37
CA GLY A 27 3.97 -7.59 -20.51
C GLY A 27 4.59 -8.05 -19.20
N GLY A 28 5.86 -8.42 -19.25
CA GLY A 28 6.61 -8.96 -18.11
C GLY A 28 7.20 -7.87 -17.21
N CYS A 29 7.59 -8.26 -16.00
CA CYS A 29 8.29 -7.37 -15.08
C CYS A 29 9.60 -6.85 -15.67
N PRO A 30 9.92 -5.56 -15.57
CA PRO A 30 11.24 -5.04 -15.91
C PRO A 30 12.29 -5.61 -14.97
N THR A 31 13.51 -5.69 -15.45
CA THR A 31 14.65 -6.19 -14.68
C THR A 31 15.47 -5.02 -14.18
N ILE A 32 15.71 -4.99 -12.87
CA ILE A 32 16.64 -4.06 -12.23
C ILE A 32 17.70 -4.85 -11.46
N GLU A 33 18.97 -4.46 -11.63
CA GLU A 33 20.06 -5.13 -10.93
C GLU A 33 20.04 -4.82 -9.44
N PRO A 34 20.22 -5.82 -8.57
CA PRO A 34 20.30 -5.62 -7.13
C PRO A 34 21.60 -4.90 -6.75
N GLU A 35 21.60 -4.31 -5.56
CA GLU A 35 22.82 -3.74 -4.97
C GLU A 35 23.88 -4.83 -4.83
N PRO A 36 25.11 -4.63 -5.37
CA PRO A 36 26.20 -5.59 -5.25
C PRO A 36 26.59 -5.81 -3.78
N ASN A 37 26.92 -7.06 -3.43
CA ASN A 37 27.33 -7.44 -2.06
C ASN A 37 26.33 -6.98 -1.00
N PHE A 38 25.04 -7.06 -1.28
CA PHE A 38 23.98 -6.63 -0.38
C PHE A 38 23.98 -7.43 0.93
N GLU A 39 23.86 -6.72 2.04
CA GLU A 39 23.82 -7.29 3.38
C GLU A 39 22.47 -7.00 4.06
N MET A 40 21.58 -7.99 4.10
CA MET A 40 20.24 -7.82 4.66
C MET A 40 20.22 -7.35 6.11
N ASN A 41 21.21 -7.77 6.91
CA ASN A 41 21.32 -7.36 8.30
C ASN A 41 21.50 -5.84 8.49
N LYS A 42 22.08 -5.16 7.53
CA LYS A 42 22.24 -3.70 7.55
C LYS A 42 20.96 -2.96 7.12
N MET A 43 20.01 -3.67 6.48
CA MET A 43 18.72 -3.11 6.12
C MET A 43 17.70 -3.12 7.24
N LEU A 44 17.95 -3.81 8.33
CA LEU A 44 17.01 -3.92 9.45
C LEU A 44 16.70 -2.56 10.09
N GLY A 45 15.52 -2.49 10.73
CA GLY A 45 15.03 -1.31 11.45
C GLY A 45 14.16 -0.40 10.58
N ILE A 46 14.09 0.85 10.98
CA ILE A 46 13.16 1.85 10.44
C ILE A 46 13.73 2.54 9.20
N TRP A 47 12.86 2.67 8.20
CA TRP A 47 13.07 3.44 6.98
C TRP A 47 11.87 4.31 6.68
N TYR A 48 12.09 5.59 6.47
CA TYR A 48 11.05 6.54 6.05
C TYR A 48 10.91 6.52 4.54
N VAL A 49 9.69 6.40 4.04
CA VAL A 49 9.42 6.43 2.60
C VAL A 49 9.41 7.88 2.13
N MET A 50 10.32 8.23 1.21
CA MET A 50 10.40 9.56 0.61
C MET A 50 9.54 9.67 -0.64
N GLU A 51 9.58 8.62 -1.47
CA GLU A 51 8.79 8.53 -2.70
C GLU A 51 8.33 7.08 -2.90
N LYS A 52 7.13 6.90 -3.45
CA LYS A 52 6.55 5.58 -3.76
C LYS A 52 5.60 5.68 -4.93
N THR A 53 5.60 4.66 -5.79
CA THR A 53 4.68 4.56 -6.92
C THR A 53 3.23 4.60 -6.43
N SER A 54 2.43 5.48 -7.04
CA SER A 54 0.96 5.54 -6.96
C SER A 54 0.39 5.29 -5.56
N THR A 55 0.62 6.21 -4.61
CA THR A 55 0.02 6.12 -3.28
C THR A 55 -0.60 7.44 -2.85
N ALA A 56 -1.75 7.35 -2.18
CA ALA A 56 -2.41 8.49 -1.54
C ALA A 56 -2.11 8.58 -0.02
N SER A 57 -1.32 7.63 0.52
CA SER A 57 -0.97 7.60 1.94
C SER A 57 0.15 8.60 2.25
N SER A 58 0.18 9.07 3.48
CA SER A 58 1.24 9.91 4.04
C SER A 58 1.91 9.22 5.23
N CYS A 59 3.01 9.79 5.72
CA CYS A 59 3.72 9.26 6.89
C CYS A 59 4.11 7.78 6.76
N ILE A 60 4.44 7.33 5.54
CA ILE A 60 4.74 5.92 5.31
C ILE A 60 6.13 5.60 5.86
N VAL A 61 6.20 4.54 6.66
CA VAL A 61 7.43 4.03 7.26
C VAL A 61 7.49 2.53 7.02
N TYR A 62 8.66 2.00 6.68
CA TYR A 62 8.94 0.57 6.68
C TYR A 62 9.74 0.21 7.92
N ASN A 63 9.32 -0.84 8.60
CA ASN A 63 10.08 -1.48 9.66
C ASN A 63 10.45 -2.90 9.22
N ILE A 64 11.75 -3.17 9.10
CA ILE A 64 12.24 -4.47 8.69
C ILE A 64 12.88 -5.14 9.91
N SER A 65 12.42 -6.33 10.25
CA SER A 65 12.88 -7.09 11.40
C SER A 65 13.16 -8.55 11.05
N ARG A 66 13.96 -9.22 11.88
CA ARG A 66 14.19 -10.66 11.75
C ARG A 66 12.97 -11.44 12.22
N THR A 67 12.76 -12.60 11.64
CA THR A 67 11.89 -13.65 12.17
C THR A 67 12.73 -14.73 12.84
N GLU A 68 12.11 -15.74 13.39
CA GLU A 68 12.78 -16.93 13.95
C GLU A 68 13.31 -17.85 12.84
N GLU A 69 12.73 -17.78 11.65
CA GLU A 69 13.10 -18.61 10.51
C GLU A 69 14.31 -18.03 9.77
N PRO A 70 15.37 -18.83 9.53
CA PRO A 70 16.52 -18.41 8.75
C PRO A 70 16.14 -17.99 7.32
N GLY A 71 16.71 -16.89 6.83
CA GLY A 71 16.42 -16.36 5.48
C GLY A 71 15.04 -15.68 5.33
N GLU A 72 14.27 -15.60 6.42
CA GLU A 72 13.00 -14.88 6.46
C GLU A 72 13.10 -13.61 7.30
N TYR A 73 12.41 -12.58 6.86
CA TYR A 73 12.31 -11.30 7.54
C TYR A 73 10.89 -10.79 7.50
N LYS A 74 10.48 -10.05 8.52
CA LYS A 74 9.21 -9.32 8.55
C LYS A 74 9.44 -7.93 7.96
N ILE A 75 8.61 -7.51 7.03
CA ILE A 75 8.48 -6.12 6.60
C ILE A 75 7.11 -5.61 7.04
N GLU A 76 7.09 -4.48 7.73
CA GLU A 76 5.87 -3.83 8.17
C GLU A 76 5.82 -2.42 7.57
N GLU A 77 4.80 -2.18 6.74
CA GLU A 77 4.47 -0.84 6.26
C GLU A 77 3.52 -0.19 7.26
N ILE A 78 3.93 0.94 7.80
CA ILE A 78 3.11 1.75 8.71
C ILE A 78 2.77 3.03 7.97
N SER A 79 1.49 3.37 7.87
CA SER A 79 1.04 4.53 7.13
C SER A 79 -0.17 5.21 7.74
N GLN A 80 -0.42 6.46 7.34
CA GLN A 80 -1.64 7.19 7.64
C GLN A 80 -2.46 7.36 6.37
N HIS A 81 -3.74 6.99 6.43
CA HIS A 81 -4.65 7.21 5.31
C HIS A 81 -5.07 8.69 5.26
N PHE A 82 -4.95 9.32 4.09
CA PHE A 82 -5.16 10.77 3.95
C PHE A 82 -6.56 11.25 4.37
N LEU A 83 -7.61 10.46 4.12
CA LEU A 83 -8.99 10.82 4.52
C LEU A 83 -9.16 10.83 6.04
N LEU A 84 -8.54 9.88 6.75
CA LEU A 84 -8.60 9.84 8.20
C LEU A 84 -7.67 10.89 8.84
N ALA A 85 -6.62 11.32 8.14
CA ALA A 85 -5.78 12.43 8.58
C ALA A 85 -6.51 13.78 8.61
N LEU A 86 -7.67 13.89 7.95
CA LEU A 86 -8.57 15.05 8.04
C LEU A 86 -9.44 15.05 9.32
N THR A 87 -9.43 13.95 10.07
CA THR A 87 -10.13 13.84 11.36
C THR A 87 -9.16 14.07 12.51
N PRO A 88 -9.63 14.47 13.70
CA PRO A 88 -8.78 14.59 14.88
C PRO A 88 -8.31 13.24 15.44
N LEU A 89 -8.72 12.12 14.83
CA LEU A 89 -8.37 10.77 15.27
C LEU A 89 -6.97 10.41 14.78
N LYS A 90 -6.05 10.20 15.71
CA LYS A 90 -4.75 9.61 15.42
C LYS A 90 -4.94 8.14 15.08
N HIS A 91 -4.42 7.69 13.93
CA HIS A 91 -4.55 6.32 13.47
C HIS A 91 -3.29 5.90 12.73
N GLY A 92 -3.01 4.61 12.74
CA GLY A 92 -1.94 3.96 11.99
C GLY A 92 -2.45 2.69 11.31
N TYR A 93 -2.08 2.49 10.05
CA TYR A 93 -2.23 1.22 9.36
C TYR A 93 -0.91 0.49 9.41
N HIS A 94 -0.92 -0.68 10.01
CA HIS A 94 0.20 -1.60 10.10
C HIS A 94 -0.07 -2.78 9.17
N TYR A 95 0.65 -2.83 8.05
CA TYR A 95 0.50 -3.87 7.06
C TYR A 95 1.78 -4.69 7.00
N ALA A 96 1.75 -5.88 7.62
CA ALA A 96 2.91 -6.73 7.75
C ALA A 96 2.94 -7.82 6.68
N GLY A 97 4.10 -8.01 6.08
CA GLY A 97 4.38 -9.07 5.12
C GLY A 97 5.67 -9.82 5.45
N THR A 98 5.90 -10.90 4.75
CA THR A 98 7.11 -11.73 4.87
C THR A 98 8.02 -11.52 3.67
N LEU A 99 9.29 -11.21 3.94
CA LEU A 99 10.37 -11.19 2.97
C LEU A 99 11.14 -12.51 3.07
N LYS A 100 11.45 -13.13 1.93
CA LYS A 100 12.31 -14.32 1.85
C LYS A 100 13.46 -14.07 0.90
N VAL A 101 14.63 -14.56 1.28
CA VAL A 101 15.84 -14.58 0.43
C VAL A 101 15.92 -15.97 -0.21
N PRO A 102 15.47 -16.14 -1.46
CA PRO A 102 15.44 -17.46 -2.11
C PRO A 102 16.82 -17.94 -2.57
N ASP A 103 17.75 -17.02 -2.81
CA ASP A 103 19.12 -17.30 -3.26
C ASP A 103 20.10 -16.47 -2.44
N GLU A 104 20.89 -17.14 -1.63
CA GLU A 104 21.90 -16.51 -0.78
C GLU A 104 23.08 -15.92 -1.59
N ALA A 105 23.27 -16.36 -2.86
CA ALA A 105 24.27 -15.77 -3.75
C ALA A 105 23.87 -14.36 -4.23
N ILE A 106 22.57 -14.05 -4.23
CA ILE A 106 22.03 -12.74 -4.66
C ILE A 106 21.05 -12.21 -3.61
N PRO A 107 21.50 -11.90 -2.39
CA PRO A 107 20.61 -11.58 -1.28
C PRO A 107 19.81 -10.29 -1.47
N GLY A 108 20.20 -9.43 -2.41
CA GLY A 108 19.44 -8.24 -2.79
C GLY A 108 18.18 -8.53 -3.63
N LYS A 109 18.03 -9.76 -4.15
CA LYS A 109 16.81 -10.25 -4.82
C LYS A 109 16.01 -11.14 -3.87
N MET A 110 14.95 -10.62 -3.37
CA MET A 110 14.04 -11.27 -2.42
C MET A 110 12.66 -11.48 -3.05
N THR A 111 11.81 -12.18 -2.31
CA THR A 111 10.38 -12.22 -2.55
C THR A 111 9.65 -11.63 -1.36
N VAL A 112 8.52 -10.95 -1.61
CA VAL A 112 7.65 -10.43 -0.57
C VAL A 112 6.25 -10.99 -0.74
N LYS A 113 5.64 -11.38 0.37
CA LYS A 113 4.23 -11.80 0.43
C LYS A 113 3.52 -10.96 1.49
N PHE A 114 2.47 -10.27 1.06
CA PHE A 114 1.54 -9.59 1.96
C PHE A 114 0.22 -10.36 2.03
N PRO A 115 -0.47 -10.34 3.18
CA PRO A 115 -1.65 -11.16 3.44
C PRO A 115 -2.80 -10.96 2.43
N LEU A 116 -3.06 -9.71 1.99
CA LEU A 116 -4.13 -9.40 1.04
C LEU A 116 -3.72 -9.51 -0.43
N SER A 117 -2.51 -10.03 -0.71
CA SER A 117 -2.04 -10.20 -2.09
C SER A 117 -2.71 -11.42 -2.73
N VAL A 118 -3.87 -11.22 -3.37
CA VAL A 118 -4.62 -12.28 -4.08
C VAL A 118 -3.86 -12.91 -5.23
N ALA A 119 -2.89 -12.19 -5.80
CA ALA A 119 -2.03 -12.69 -6.88
C ALA A 119 -0.73 -13.35 -6.37
N GLY A 120 -0.60 -13.56 -5.05
CA GLY A 120 0.51 -14.29 -4.44
C GLY A 120 1.74 -13.42 -4.14
N THR A 121 2.92 -13.94 -4.42
CA THR A 121 4.21 -13.36 -4.08
C THR A 121 4.69 -12.39 -5.14
N SER A 122 5.31 -11.28 -4.72
CA SER A 122 5.98 -10.31 -5.60
C SER A 122 7.50 -10.46 -5.48
N SER A 123 8.24 -10.13 -6.54
CA SER A 123 9.68 -9.89 -6.42
C SER A 123 9.92 -8.64 -5.59
N PHE A 124 11.02 -8.61 -4.86
CA PHE A 124 11.45 -7.48 -4.05
C PHE A 124 12.96 -7.32 -4.23
N THR A 125 13.37 -6.28 -4.91
CA THR A 125 14.77 -6.03 -5.22
C THR A 125 15.24 -4.74 -4.55
N VAL A 126 16.27 -4.83 -3.72
CA VAL A 126 17.00 -3.65 -3.25
C VAL A 126 18.03 -3.30 -4.32
N PHE A 127 17.78 -2.27 -5.12
CA PHE A 127 18.61 -1.93 -6.28
C PHE A 127 19.71 -0.91 -5.97
N ALA A 128 19.65 -0.26 -4.83
CA ALA A 128 20.69 0.64 -4.34
C ALA A 128 20.53 0.93 -2.86
N THR A 129 21.62 0.99 -2.10
CA THR A 129 21.63 1.46 -0.71
C THR A 129 23.04 1.78 -0.28
N ASP A 130 23.18 2.67 0.72
CA ASP A 130 24.38 2.82 1.55
C ASP A 130 24.13 2.35 3.00
N TYR A 131 22.91 1.82 3.27
CA TYR A 131 22.40 1.33 4.56
C TYR A 131 22.18 2.41 5.62
N GLU A 132 22.84 3.58 5.53
CA GLU A 132 22.85 4.62 6.55
C GLU A 132 22.03 5.86 6.18
N THR A 133 21.91 6.13 4.88
CA THR A 133 21.25 7.34 4.40
C THR A 133 20.04 7.02 3.56
N TYR A 134 20.19 6.17 2.52
CA TYR A 134 19.15 5.89 1.53
C TYR A 134 19.07 4.41 1.14
N ALA A 135 17.93 4.03 0.63
CA ALA A 135 17.73 2.78 -0.10
C ALA A 135 16.69 2.95 -1.20
N GLY A 136 16.86 2.19 -2.28
CA GLY A 136 15.91 2.07 -3.37
C GLY A 136 15.41 0.63 -3.47
N ILE A 137 14.09 0.47 -3.47
CA ILE A 137 13.41 -0.84 -3.59
C ILE A 137 12.54 -0.84 -4.82
N PHE A 138 12.55 -1.95 -5.52
CA PHE A 138 11.63 -2.22 -6.62
C PHE A 138 10.91 -3.54 -6.38
N THR A 139 9.58 -3.51 -6.48
CA THR A 139 8.73 -4.70 -6.38
C THR A 139 7.97 -4.89 -7.66
N CYS A 140 7.84 -6.14 -8.11
CA CYS A 140 7.03 -6.47 -9.26
C CYS A 140 6.32 -7.80 -9.07
N GLN A 141 5.04 -7.81 -9.44
CA GLN A 141 4.19 -8.99 -9.42
C GLN A 141 3.75 -9.30 -10.84
N LYS A 142 4.18 -10.46 -11.35
CA LYS A 142 3.78 -10.95 -12.67
C LYS A 142 2.32 -11.43 -12.62
N LEU A 143 1.54 -10.96 -13.58
CA LEU A 143 0.18 -11.40 -13.88
C LEU A 143 0.17 -12.12 -15.24
N THR A 144 -0.97 -12.64 -15.69
CA THR A 144 -1.04 -13.44 -16.93
C THR A 144 -0.54 -12.69 -18.17
N PHE A 145 -1.01 -11.46 -18.40
CA PHE A 145 -0.66 -10.64 -19.58
C PHE A 145 -0.08 -9.27 -19.20
N ALA A 146 0.08 -9.03 -17.91
CA ALA A 146 0.49 -7.75 -17.36
C ALA A 146 1.42 -7.98 -16.15
N HIS A 147 1.90 -6.90 -15.58
CA HIS A 147 2.52 -6.92 -14.27
C HIS A 147 2.07 -5.71 -13.46
N ARG A 148 2.19 -5.85 -12.16
CA ARG A 148 1.99 -4.77 -11.21
C ARG A 148 3.34 -4.44 -10.60
N GLN A 149 3.74 -3.18 -10.65
CA GLN A 149 5.03 -2.74 -10.13
C GLN A 149 4.90 -1.59 -9.12
N SER A 150 5.91 -1.46 -8.28
CA SER A 150 6.08 -0.32 -7.39
C SER A 150 7.55 -0.09 -7.11
N ALA A 151 8.00 1.13 -7.28
CA ALA A 151 9.30 1.60 -6.82
C ALA A 151 9.14 2.42 -5.55
N THR A 152 10.11 2.34 -4.64
CA THR A 152 10.09 3.04 -3.37
C THR A 152 11.48 3.58 -3.06
N ILE A 153 11.57 4.88 -2.75
CA ILE A 153 12.79 5.55 -2.28
C ILE A 153 12.68 5.74 -0.77
N LEU A 154 13.67 5.24 -0.06
CA LEU A 154 13.73 5.21 1.39
C LEU A 154 14.85 6.09 1.93
N SER A 155 14.67 6.58 3.14
CA SER A 155 15.68 7.27 3.94
C SER A 155 15.68 6.81 5.38
N ARG A 156 16.85 6.81 6.03
CA ARG A 156 16.95 6.63 7.48
C ARG A 156 16.43 7.84 8.27
N ARG A 157 16.24 8.97 7.61
CA ARG A 157 15.72 10.21 8.20
C ARG A 157 14.41 10.61 7.54
N ARG A 158 13.66 11.51 8.17
CA ARG A 158 12.41 12.07 7.60
C ARG A 158 12.64 13.01 6.42
N THR A 159 13.87 13.19 6.00
CA THR A 159 14.30 13.97 4.83
C THR A 159 15.39 13.21 4.10
N LEU A 160 15.50 13.44 2.80
CA LEU A 160 16.56 12.91 1.95
C LEU A 160 17.04 14.01 1.02
N ASP A 161 18.36 14.12 0.85
CA ASP A 161 18.96 15.06 -0.07
C ASP A 161 18.56 14.73 -1.51
N LYS A 162 18.28 15.78 -2.29
CA LYS A 162 17.86 15.65 -3.69
C LYS A 162 18.87 14.84 -4.53
N MET A 163 20.14 14.92 -4.22
CA MET A 163 21.19 14.17 -4.92
C MET A 163 20.94 12.65 -4.87
N TYR A 164 20.53 12.13 -3.71
CA TYR A 164 20.20 10.70 -3.58
C TYR A 164 18.90 10.33 -4.30
N ILE A 165 17.90 11.21 -4.24
CA ILE A 165 16.63 11.02 -4.97
C ILE A 165 16.89 10.95 -6.46
N ASP A 166 17.64 11.91 -7.01
CA ASP A 166 17.98 11.97 -8.45
C ASP A 166 18.80 10.73 -8.87
N LYS A 167 19.77 10.29 -8.03
CA LYS A 167 20.54 9.07 -8.25
C LYS A 167 19.66 7.84 -8.39
N LEU A 168 18.69 7.67 -7.49
CA LEU A 168 17.79 6.52 -7.47
C LEU A 168 16.80 6.59 -8.64
N ARG A 169 16.24 7.75 -8.94
CA ARG A 169 15.37 7.97 -10.10
C ARG A 169 16.08 7.65 -11.42
N ASN A 170 17.35 8.05 -11.56
CA ASN A 170 18.15 7.71 -12.74
C ASN A 170 18.39 6.21 -12.85
N LYS A 171 18.64 5.48 -11.76
CA LYS A 171 18.74 4.01 -11.79
C LYS A 171 17.44 3.35 -12.25
N LEU A 172 16.28 3.84 -11.80
CA LEU A 172 14.98 3.35 -12.24
C LEU A 172 14.78 3.62 -13.74
N ALA A 173 15.04 4.83 -14.21
CA ALA A 173 14.92 5.20 -15.63
C ALA A 173 15.82 4.32 -16.52
N ASN A 174 17.06 4.05 -16.10
CA ASN A 174 17.97 3.16 -16.84
C ASN A 174 17.47 1.71 -16.90
N ALA A 175 16.66 1.28 -15.94
CA ALA A 175 16.00 -0.02 -15.93
C ALA A 175 14.62 0.01 -16.61
N GLN A 176 14.28 1.08 -17.34
CA GLN A 176 13.00 1.28 -18.03
C GLN A 176 11.78 1.32 -17.06
N ILE A 177 12.01 1.73 -15.84
CA ILE A 177 10.97 1.97 -14.84
C ILE A 177 10.76 3.48 -14.76
N ASP A 178 9.54 3.95 -15.05
CA ASP A 178 9.25 5.38 -15.13
C ASP A 178 9.31 6.04 -13.73
N PRO A 179 10.28 6.93 -13.48
CA PRO A 179 10.37 7.62 -12.19
C PRO A 179 9.30 8.70 -11.99
N PHE A 180 8.54 9.08 -13.03
CA PHE A 180 7.43 10.03 -12.91
C PHE A 180 6.20 9.41 -12.25
N GLU A 181 6.11 8.09 -12.18
CA GLU A 181 5.07 7.40 -11.42
C GLU A 181 5.26 7.52 -9.89
N LEU A 182 6.41 7.98 -9.44
CA LEU A 182 6.70 8.17 -8.01
C LEU A 182 5.99 9.40 -7.45
N SER A 183 5.19 9.20 -6.43
CA SER A 183 4.57 10.25 -5.63
C SER A 183 5.44 10.58 -4.42
N ILE A 184 5.59 11.87 -4.12
CA ILE A 184 6.32 12.34 -2.94
C ILE A 184 5.50 12.07 -1.69
N ILE A 185 6.10 11.39 -0.71
CA ILE A 185 5.47 11.09 0.57
C ILE A 185 5.83 12.16 1.59
N LYS A 186 4.82 12.84 2.10
CA LYS A 186 5.01 13.83 3.15
C LYS A 186 5.37 13.15 4.47
N GLN A 187 6.55 13.49 5.02
CA GLN A 187 7.02 13.02 6.33
C GLN A 187 6.98 14.13 7.40
N LYS A 188 6.55 15.34 7.00
CA LYS A 188 6.35 16.46 7.92
C LYS A 188 5.07 16.26 8.73
N ASP A 189 5.11 16.64 9.99
CA ASP A 189 3.97 16.57 10.93
C ASP A 189 3.46 15.15 11.20
N CYS A 190 4.25 14.13 10.84
CA CYS A 190 3.94 12.74 11.12
C CYS A 190 4.16 12.39 12.60
N PRO A 191 3.41 11.44 13.17
CA PRO A 191 3.60 10.97 14.54
C PRO A 191 5.06 10.59 14.81
N LYS A 192 5.56 10.94 15.98
CA LYS A 192 6.91 10.51 16.43
C LYS A 192 6.88 9.06 16.87
N ASP A 193 5.81 8.69 17.55
CA ASP A 193 5.53 7.33 17.96
C ASP A 193 4.62 6.66 16.91
N LEU A 194 5.10 5.59 16.29
CA LEU A 194 4.39 4.82 15.27
C LEU A 194 3.23 4.00 15.86
N GLN A 195 3.17 3.86 17.18
CA GLN A 195 2.10 3.17 17.90
C GLN A 195 1.06 4.15 18.48
N GLU A 196 1.26 5.46 18.29
CA GLU A 196 0.37 6.47 18.83
C GLU A 196 -1.00 6.47 18.14
N GLY A 197 -2.06 6.28 18.90
CA GLY A 197 -3.43 6.34 18.44
C GLY A 197 -4.05 4.97 18.18
N TYR A 198 -5.02 4.92 17.27
CA TYR A 198 -5.73 3.70 16.90
C TYR A 198 -4.98 2.96 15.79
N ASN A 199 -4.51 1.75 16.06
CA ASN A 199 -3.74 0.95 15.12
C ASN A 199 -4.58 -0.17 14.51
N ILE A 200 -4.64 -0.20 13.18
CA ILE A 200 -5.26 -1.28 12.40
C ILE A 200 -4.12 -2.18 11.92
N ASN A 201 -4.02 -3.36 12.52
CA ASN A 201 -2.99 -4.34 12.18
C ASN A 201 -3.55 -5.35 11.17
N ILE A 202 -2.89 -5.47 10.02
CA ILE A 202 -3.20 -6.43 8.96
C ILE A 202 -1.98 -7.34 8.78
N ASN A 203 -2.12 -8.59 9.18
CA ASN A 203 -1.10 -9.64 9.04
C ASN A 203 -1.80 -10.98 8.72
N ASP A 204 -1.05 -12.05 8.49
CA ASP A 204 -1.62 -13.36 8.15
C ASP A 204 -2.56 -13.90 9.24
N GLU A 205 -2.35 -13.55 10.50
CA GLU A 205 -3.19 -13.97 11.62
C GLU A 205 -4.53 -13.22 11.66
N THR A 206 -4.54 -11.94 11.25
CA THR A 206 -5.74 -11.08 11.28
C THR A 206 -6.69 -11.33 10.10
N ILE A 207 -6.27 -12.06 9.08
CA ILE A 207 -7.03 -12.25 7.83
C ILE A 207 -7.89 -13.52 7.81
N SER A 208 -7.88 -14.36 8.83
CA SER A 208 -8.93 -15.36 8.90
C SER A 208 -10.30 -14.64 8.83
N ALA A 209 -11.27 -15.19 8.08
CA ALA A 209 -12.57 -14.52 7.86
C ALA A 209 -13.25 -14.09 9.18
N LYS A 210 -12.95 -14.80 10.29
CA LYS A 210 -13.40 -14.50 11.64
C LYS A 210 -12.65 -13.28 12.23
N ALA A 211 -11.33 -13.15 11.96
CA ALA A 211 -10.53 -12.04 12.43
C ALA A 211 -10.82 -10.75 11.67
N ALA A 212 -11.10 -10.81 10.36
CA ALA A 212 -11.54 -9.65 9.59
C ALA A 212 -12.86 -9.08 10.12
N ALA A 213 -13.82 -9.95 10.47
CA ALA A 213 -15.06 -9.54 11.09
C ALA A 213 -14.84 -8.92 12.48
N ASP A 214 -13.92 -9.47 13.28
CA ASP A 214 -13.60 -8.96 14.62
C ASP A 214 -12.83 -7.63 14.56
N VAL A 215 -11.95 -7.43 13.58
CA VAL A 215 -11.26 -6.14 13.37
C VAL A 215 -12.28 -5.06 12.96
N ILE A 216 -13.19 -5.37 12.04
CA ILE A 216 -14.25 -4.44 11.63
C ILE A 216 -15.17 -4.13 12.81
N ARG A 217 -15.54 -5.13 13.61
CA ARG A 217 -16.38 -4.95 14.81
C ARG A 217 -15.68 -4.12 15.88
N LYS A 218 -14.42 -4.41 16.21
CA LYS A 218 -13.62 -3.64 17.18
C LYS A 218 -13.32 -2.22 16.71
N ALA A 219 -13.15 -2.01 15.41
CA ALA A 219 -13.05 -0.70 14.82
C ALA A 219 -14.38 0.08 14.99
N GLY A 220 -15.52 -0.58 14.73
CA GLY A 220 -16.86 -0.01 14.95
C GLY A 220 -17.14 0.35 16.40
N GLU A 221 -16.81 -0.53 17.35
CA GLU A 221 -17.02 -0.31 18.78
C GLU A 221 -16.18 0.86 19.36
N LYS A 222 -14.99 1.13 18.79
CA LYS A 222 -14.10 2.21 19.28
C LYS A 222 -14.32 3.57 18.61
N ILE A 223 -14.97 3.60 17.45
CA ILE A 223 -15.26 4.85 16.73
C ILE A 223 -16.54 5.52 17.32
N GLY A 224 -17.26 4.84 18.22
CA GLY A 224 -18.43 5.38 18.91
C GLY A 224 -19.61 5.68 17.98
N ASP A 225 -20.66 6.27 18.52
CA ASP A 225 -21.98 6.54 17.90
C ASP A 225 -22.01 7.13 16.47
N GLY A 226 -20.88 7.64 15.97
CA GLY A 226 -20.79 8.24 14.63
C GLY A 226 -20.87 7.25 13.49
N VAL A 227 -20.39 6.00 13.68
CA VAL A 227 -20.45 4.96 12.64
C VAL A 227 -21.77 4.22 12.67
N GLU A 228 -22.37 4.06 13.83
CA GLU A 228 -23.74 3.54 13.95
C GLU A 228 -24.74 4.45 13.24
N TYR A 229 -24.55 5.78 13.36
CA TYR A 229 -25.35 6.78 12.65
C TYR A 229 -25.21 6.69 11.11
N ILE A 230 -24.01 6.42 10.58
CA ILE A 230 -23.77 6.28 9.13
C ILE A 230 -24.29 4.93 8.64
N SER A 231 -24.09 3.83 9.38
CA SER A 231 -24.55 2.50 8.98
C SER A 231 -26.07 2.36 9.08
N GLY A 232 -26.72 2.99 10.06
CA GLY A 232 -28.15 3.09 10.15
C GLY A 232 -28.77 3.84 8.96
N LYS A 233 -28.20 4.99 8.58
CA LYS A 233 -28.66 5.74 7.40
C LYS A 233 -28.45 4.98 6.09
N THR A 234 -27.38 4.19 5.97
CA THR A 234 -27.14 3.42 4.76
C THR A 234 -28.12 2.26 4.61
N LYS A 235 -28.51 1.62 5.73
CA LYS A 235 -29.59 0.61 5.73
C LYS A 235 -30.93 1.20 5.34
N ASP A 236 -31.32 2.32 5.92
CA ASP A 236 -32.57 3.01 5.60
C ASP A 236 -32.65 3.48 4.14
N VAL A 237 -31.49 3.85 3.53
CA VAL A 237 -31.43 4.24 2.12
C VAL A 237 -31.52 3.02 1.20
N VAL A 238 -30.87 1.92 1.54
CA VAL A 238 -30.90 0.66 0.77
C VAL A 238 -32.31 0.06 0.83
N GLU A 239 -32.94 0.02 2.00
CA GLU A 239 -34.32 -0.50 2.18
C GLU A 239 -35.34 0.36 1.41
N LYS A 240 -35.25 1.69 1.44
CA LYS A 240 -36.09 2.59 0.63
C LYS A 240 -35.90 2.47 -0.87
N VAL A 241 -34.70 2.12 -1.34
CA VAL A 241 -34.44 1.87 -2.76
C VAL A 241 -35.07 0.54 -3.18
N TYR A 242 -34.97 -0.52 -2.36
CA TYR A 242 -35.60 -1.80 -2.62
C TYR A 242 -37.12 -1.69 -2.67
N ASP A 243 -37.75 -1.04 -1.69
CA ASP A 243 -39.20 -0.82 -1.64
C ASP A 243 -39.74 0.03 -2.80
N SER A 244 -38.91 0.95 -3.33
CA SER A 244 -39.29 1.76 -4.49
C SER A 244 -39.22 1.01 -5.83
N GLU A 245 -38.38 -0.02 -5.95
CA GLU A 245 -38.32 -0.88 -7.14
C GLU A 245 -39.45 -1.92 -7.15
N GLU A 246 -39.82 -2.47 -6.00
CA GLU A 246 -40.90 -3.44 -5.90
C GLU A 246 -42.29 -2.83 -6.21
N ASN A 247 -42.52 -1.57 -5.83
CA ASN A 247 -43.76 -0.83 -6.12
C ASN A 247 -43.89 -0.38 -7.58
N ASN A 248 -42.82 -0.36 -8.38
CA ASN A 248 -42.87 0.01 -9.81
C ASN A 248 -43.04 -1.19 -10.74
N LEU A 249 -43.08 -2.42 -10.23
CA LEU A 249 -43.27 -3.65 -11.02
C LEU A 249 -44.75 -4.09 -11.13
N TRP A 250 -45.69 -3.41 -10.45
CA TRP A 250 -47.12 -3.76 -10.40
C TRP A 250 -48.05 -2.62 -10.81
N THR A 251 -47.59 -1.60 -11.52
CA THR A 251 -48.39 -0.58 -12.23
C THR A 251 -47.89 -0.48 -13.66
#